data_f81600d7dbe7d8d0fed05807ad5a1d0e
#
_entry.id   f81600d7dbe7d8d0fed05807ad5a1d0e
#
_cell.length_a   1.000
_cell.length_b   1.000
_cell.length_c   1.000
_cell.angle_alpha   90.00
_cell.angle_beta   90.00
_cell.angle_gamma   90.00
#
_symmetry.space_group_name_H-M   'P 1'
#
loop_
_entity.id
_entity.type
_entity.pdbx_description
1 polymer ?
#
loop_
_entity_poly.entity_id
_entity_poly.type
_entity_poly.pdbx_seq_one_letter_code
_entity_poly.pdbx_strand_id
1 'polypeptide(L)'
;MIKNYQKLAYWCYLVLTLFSTPIVKSQSKLDDYIKQGLESNQSINQQNFILEKNVYALSEAKSMFFPNIAFSTTYTKADGGRSIDIPIGDLMNSAYATLNQLTGSNSFPQLQNQSVQLNPDNFYDAKFRVTQPILNAELNYNKKIKSKQLDLQKTEILLYKRELVKEIKTAYYNYLKAVNAVEIYHSYLKLVNEGERVNKKLFDNGKINRTALIRSQNEVSKIEASIVSAVKTQESAQYYFNFLLNRPLSDSISIDEIMDLPSGSLLKVEDVNNREELSKLKIAKAINEDLTGLAKSHLIPKIGASLDLGSQAFDFEVKKQSRYYLFGISLEWNLFTFGRDKYRIKQTISDQHAISSKTDYVQQQLLTELKVRQANMQS
;
A
#
# COMPACT_ATOMS: atom_id res chain seq x y z
N MET A 1 -38.36 59.42 -25.14
CA MET A 1 -36.97 59.32 -24.63
C MET A 1 -36.55 57.91 -24.14
N ILE A 2 -37.42 56.95 -24.00
CA ILE A 2 -37.09 55.59 -23.43
C ILE A 2 -36.49 54.62 -24.45
N LYS A 3 -36.69 54.78 -25.75
CA LYS A 3 -36.22 53.84 -26.80
C LYS A 3 -34.71 53.89 -27.09
N ASN A 4 -34.00 54.93 -26.69
CA ASN A 4 -32.57 55.09 -26.97
C ASN A 4 -31.67 54.43 -25.88
N TYR A 5 -32.17 54.26 -24.65
CA TYR A 5 -31.41 53.62 -23.58
C TYR A 5 -31.30 52.09 -23.75
N GLN A 6 -32.31 51.45 -24.36
CA GLN A 6 -32.24 49.99 -24.62
C GLN A 6 -31.22 49.63 -25.70
N LYS A 7 -31.01 50.48 -26.72
CA LYS A 7 -29.98 50.25 -27.73
C LYS A 7 -28.57 50.46 -27.19
N LEU A 8 -28.38 51.41 -26.26
CA LEU A 8 -27.07 51.63 -25.61
C LEU A 8 -26.71 50.48 -24.66
N ALA A 9 -27.68 49.93 -23.92
CA ALA A 9 -27.50 48.76 -23.05
C ALA A 9 -27.14 47.50 -23.85
N TYR A 10 -27.77 47.27 -25.00
CA TYR A 10 -27.42 46.14 -25.89
C TYR A 10 -26.01 46.29 -26.46
N TRP A 11 -25.58 47.50 -26.83
CA TRP A 11 -24.23 47.75 -27.33
C TRP A 11 -23.17 47.56 -26.23
N CYS A 12 -23.43 48.00 -25.00
CA CYS A 12 -22.51 47.73 -23.87
C CYS A 12 -22.42 46.24 -23.53
N TYR A 13 -23.52 45.50 -23.63
CA TYR A 13 -23.51 44.04 -23.40
C TYR A 13 -22.73 43.30 -24.50
N LEU A 14 -22.85 43.71 -25.76
CA LEU A 14 -22.13 43.12 -26.89
C LEU A 14 -20.62 43.42 -26.85
N VAL A 15 -20.23 44.59 -26.36
CA VAL A 15 -18.80 44.93 -26.18
C VAL A 15 -18.17 44.22 -24.98
N LEU A 16 -18.96 43.96 -23.92
CA LEU A 16 -18.46 43.23 -22.72
C LEU A 16 -18.26 41.71 -23.02
N THR A 17 -19.02 41.12 -23.95
CA THR A 17 -18.87 39.70 -24.36
C THR A 17 -17.69 39.47 -25.32
N LEU A 18 -17.19 40.51 -26.00
CA LEU A 18 -16.03 40.44 -26.88
C LEU A 18 -14.68 40.49 -26.17
N PHE A 19 -14.66 40.90 -24.86
CA PHE A 19 -13.42 40.92 -24.07
C PHE A 19 -13.24 39.72 -23.13
N SER A 20 -14.17 38.79 -23.10
CA SER A 20 -14.01 37.52 -22.37
C SER A 20 -13.46 36.43 -23.28
N THR A 21 -12.39 36.70 -24.03
CA THR A 21 -11.60 35.59 -24.56
C THR A 21 -10.93 34.90 -23.38
N PRO A 22 -11.23 33.63 -23.10
CA PRO A 22 -10.42 32.88 -22.15
C PRO A 22 -9.00 32.95 -22.71
N ILE A 23 -8.04 33.44 -21.92
CA ILE A 23 -6.62 33.23 -22.20
C ILE A 23 -6.43 31.75 -22.20
N VAL A 24 -6.53 31.11 -23.37
CA VAL A 24 -6.11 29.72 -23.56
C VAL A 24 -4.61 29.74 -23.36
N LYS A 25 -4.18 29.52 -22.12
CA LYS A 25 -2.80 29.26 -21.81
C LYS A 25 -2.45 28.02 -22.67
N SER A 26 -1.64 28.21 -23.71
CA SER A 26 -1.15 27.10 -24.52
C SER A 26 -0.53 26.10 -23.54
N GLN A 27 -1.18 24.96 -23.41
CA GLN A 27 -0.71 23.89 -22.54
C GLN A 27 0.59 23.39 -23.17
N SER A 28 1.69 23.39 -22.44
CA SER A 28 2.98 22.93 -22.98
C SER A 28 2.89 21.42 -23.28
N LYS A 29 3.58 20.96 -24.33
CA LYS A 29 3.67 19.51 -24.63
C LYS A 29 4.17 18.71 -23.44
N LEU A 30 5.05 19.30 -22.64
CA LEU A 30 5.54 18.68 -21.41
C LEU A 30 4.42 18.46 -20.39
N ASP A 31 3.46 19.38 -20.23
CA ASP A 31 2.33 19.21 -19.32
C ASP A 31 1.40 18.08 -19.80
N ASP A 32 1.19 17.96 -21.10
CA ASP A 32 0.43 16.83 -21.68
C ASP A 32 1.11 15.48 -21.41
N TYR A 33 2.43 15.42 -21.56
CA TYR A 33 3.21 14.22 -21.24
C TYR A 33 3.18 13.89 -19.75
N ILE A 34 3.27 14.88 -18.86
CA ILE A 34 3.13 14.68 -17.42
C ILE A 34 1.75 14.08 -17.10
N LYS A 35 0.68 14.64 -17.67
CA LYS A 35 -0.67 14.12 -17.49
C LYS A 35 -0.78 12.68 -17.98
N GLN A 36 -0.29 12.39 -19.19
CA GLN A 36 -0.28 11.03 -19.74
C GLN A 36 0.50 10.07 -18.82
N GLY A 37 1.69 10.44 -18.36
CA GLY A 37 2.47 9.63 -17.45
C GLY A 37 1.76 9.32 -16.12
N LEU A 38 1.08 10.32 -15.54
CA LEU A 38 0.30 10.13 -14.31
C LEU A 38 -0.92 9.23 -14.49
N GLU A 39 -1.50 9.17 -15.70
CA GLU A 39 -2.68 8.35 -16.03
C GLU A 39 -2.30 6.92 -16.45
N SER A 40 -1.18 6.74 -17.15
CA SER A 40 -0.82 5.46 -17.79
C SER A 40 0.27 4.66 -17.08
N ASN A 41 0.99 5.25 -16.12
CA ASN A 41 2.14 4.61 -15.49
C ASN A 41 1.76 3.38 -14.67
N GLN A 42 2.36 2.23 -15.00
CA GLN A 42 2.05 0.94 -14.36
C GLN A 42 2.39 0.89 -12.87
N SER A 43 3.40 1.64 -12.43
CA SER A 43 3.71 1.72 -11.00
C SER A 43 2.64 2.47 -10.20
N ILE A 44 2.00 3.50 -10.79
CA ILE A 44 0.84 4.14 -10.17
C ILE A 44 -0.32 3.15 -10.05
N ASN A 45 -0.58 2.35 -11.10
CA ASN A 45 -1.61 1.31 -11.07
C ASN A 45 -1.32 0.28 -9.97
N GLN A 46 -0.07 -0.18 -9.84
CA GLN A 46 0.36 -1.06 -8.75
C GLN A 46 0.08 -0.43 -7.38
N GLN A 47 0.43 0.84 -7.18
CA GLN A 47 0.18 1.54 -5.91
C GLN A 47 -1.33 1.68 -5.62
N ASN A 48 -2.16 1.87 -6.64
CA ASN A 48 -3.62 1.91 -6.50
C ASN A 48 -4.19 0.55 -6.05
N PHE A 49 -3.70 -0.58 -6.58
CA PHE A 49 -4.08 -1.91 -6.08
C PHE A 49 -3.64 -2.15 -4.64
N ILE A 50 -2.47 -1.64 -4.24
CA ILE A 50 -2.03 -1.70 -2.84
C ILE A 50 -2.95 -0.83 -1.95
N LEU A 51 -3.40 0.33 -2.44
CA LEU A 51 -4.38 1.16 -1.74
C LEU A 51 -5.71 0.41 -1.56
N GLU A 52 -6.22 -0.22 -2.61
CA GLU A 52 -7.43 -1.04 -2.58
C GLU A 52 -7.31 -2.20 -1.57
N LYS A 53 -6.16 -2.90 -1.57
CA LYS A 53 -5.85 -3.91 -0.54
C LYS A 53 -5.95 -3.33 0.88
N ASN A 54 -5.44 -2.11 1.12
CA ASN A 54 -5.52 -1.47 2.43
C ASN A 54 -6.95 -1.06 2.80
N VAL A 55 -7.80 -0.70 1.82
CA VAL A 55 -9.24 -0.46 2.03
C VAL A 55 -9.93 -1.75 2.50
N TYR A 56 -9.65 -2.87 1.84
CA TYR A 56 -10.20 -4.17 2.25
C TYR A 56 -9.68 -4.60 3.63
N ALA A 57 -8.39 -4.38 3.94
CA ALA A 57 -7.83 -4.68 5.26
C ALA A 57 -8.47 -3.84 6.38
N LEU A 58 -8.84 -2.58 6.11
CA LEU A 58 -9.60 -1.77 7.05
C LEU A 58 -11.03 -2.27 7.19
N SER A 59 -11.67 -2.69 6.10
CA SER A 59 -13.02 -3.27 6.11
C SER A 59 -13.05 -4.59 6.88
N GLU A 60 -12.06 -5.45 6.70
CA GLU A 60 -11.84 -6.67 7.47
C GLU A 60 -11.71 -6.35 8.97
N ALA A 61 -10.84 -5.39 9.34
CA ALA A 61 -10.67 -4.99 10.74
C ALA A 61 -11.96 -4.41 11.37
N LYS A 62 -12.82 -3.78 10.57
CA LYS A 62 -14.16 -3.35 11.01
C LYS A 62 -15.11 -4.52 11.17
N SER A 63 -15.06 -5.52 10.30
CA SER A 63 -15.94 -6.69 10.36
C SER A 63 -15.69 -7.57 11.58
N MET A 64 -14.48 -7.52 12.14
CA MET A 64 -14.13 -8.25 13.38
C MET A 64 -14.94 -7.80 14.62
N PHE A 65 -15.66 -6.68 14.55
CA PHE A 65 -16.58 -6.23 15.61
C PHE A 65 -17.97 -6.85 15.51
N PHE A 66 -18.30 -7.51 14.42
CA PHE A 66 -19.59 -8.16 14.22
C PHE A 66 -19.57 -9.62 14.67
N PRO A 67 -20.75 -10.23 14.89
CA PRO A 67 -20.82 -11.64 15.24
C PRO A 67 -20.22 -12.52 14.15
N ASN A 68 -19.46 -13.54 14.57
CA ASN A 68 -19.00 -14.62 13.70
C ASN A 68 -19.90 -15.84 13.91
N ILE A 69 -20.41 -16.42 12.83
CA ILE A 69 -21.25 -17.61 12.85
C ILE A 69 -20.47 -18.75 12.21
N ALA A 70 -20.24 -19.81 12.96
CA ALA A 70 -19.55 -21.02 12.50
C ALA A 70 -20.46 -22.24 12.70
N PHE A 71 -20.47 -23.16 11.73
CA PHE A 71 -21.02 -24.49 11.89
C PHE A 71 -19.88 -25.46 12.20
N SER A 72 -20.06 -26.29 13.21
CA SER A 72 -19.14 -27.37 13.53
C SER A 72 -19.90 -28.65 13.83
N THR A 73 -19.33 -29.77 13.41
CA THR A 73 -19.83 -31.09 13.76
C THR A 73 -18.65 -31.97 14.16
N THR A 74 -18.83 -32.71 15.24
CA THR A 74 -17.85 -33.67 15.73
C THR A 74 -18.54 -35.02 15.90
N TYR A 75 -17.95 -36.07 15.39
CA TYR A 75 -18.33 -37.44 15.68
C TYR A 75 -17.21 -38.10 16.46
N THR A 76 -17.56 -38.73 17.56
CA THR A 76 -16.61 -39.43 18.45
C THR A 76 -16.94 -40.88 18.52
N LYS A 77 -15.99 -41.73 18.18
CA LYS A 77 -15.99 -43.17 18.39
C LYS A 77 -14.93 -43.48 19.43
N ALA A 78 -15.34 -44.09 20.55
CA ALA A 78 -14.42 -44.42 21.63
C ALA A 78 -14.68 -45.84 22.12
N ASP A 79 -13.64 -46.52 22.56
CA ASP A 79 -13.71 -47.81 23.24
C ASP A 79 -12.74 -47.79 24.43
N GLY A 80 -13.19 -48.33 25.57
CA GLY A 80 -12.38 -48.36 26.80
C GLY A 80 -12.24 -47.00 27.51
N GLY A 81 -11.32 -46.90 28.42
CA GLY A 81 -11.05 -45.71 29.21
C GLY A 81 -11.72 -45.73 30.59
N ARG A 82 -12.03 -44.56 31.13
CA ARG A 82 -12.60 -44.41 32.48
C ARG A 82 -14.08 -44.80 32.51
N SER A 83 -14.48 -45.60 33.50
CA SER A 83 -15.87 -45.94 33.76
C SER A 83 -16.30 -45.55 35.17
N ILE A 84 -17.61 -45.39 35.38
CA ILE A 84 -18.24 -45.28 36.69
C ILE A 84 -19.03 -46.55 36.91
N ASP A 85 -18.66 -47.31 37.95
CA ASP A 85 -19.39 -48.48 38.36
C ASP A 85 -20.55 -48.06 39.30
N ILE A 86 -21.75 -48.38 38.88
CA ILE A 86 -22.97 -48.12 39.63
C ILE A 86 -23.37 -49.43 40.27
N PRO A 87 -23.20 -49.59 41.62
CA PRO A 87 -23.39 -50.87 42.34
C PRO A 87 -24.87 -51.14 42.61
N ILE A 88 -25.72 -51.15 41.58
CA ILE A 88 -27.18 -51.34 41.71
C ILE A 88 -27.47 -52.69 42.33
N GLY A 89 -26.73 -53.76 41.89
CA GLY A 89 -26.84 -55.08 42.44
C GLY A 89 -26.49 -55.12 43.94
N ASP A 90 -25.36 -54.55 44.31
CA ASP A 90 -24.90 -54.54 45.69
C ASP A 90 -25.84 -53.80 46.64
N LEU A 91 -26.50 -52.72 46.13
CA LEU A 91 -27.44 -51.92 46.91
C LEU A 91 -28.81 -52.58 47.06
N MET A 92 -29.31 -53.29 46.02
CA MET A 92 -30.70 -53.72 45.96
C MET A 92 -30.90 -55.22 46.22
N ASN A 93 -29.86 -56.08 45.94
CA ASN A 93 -29.99 -57.54 46.02
C ASN A 93 -30.28 -58.03 47.44
N SER A 94 -29.76 -57.46 48.45
CA SER A 94 -30.06 -57.80 49.86
C SER A 94 -31.53 -57.54 50.20
N ALA A 95 -32.08 -56.42 49.74
CA ALA A 95 -33.51 -56.07 49.93
C ALA A 95 -34.40 -57.01 49.10
N TYR A 96 -34.03 -57.33 47.84
CA TYR A 96 -34.76 -58.22 46.98
C TYR A 96 -34.75 -59.68 47.52
N ALA A 97 -33.65 -60.17 48.08
CA ALA A 97 -33.57 -61.45 48.73
C ALA A 97 -34.52 -61.53 49.94
N THR A 98 -34.57 -60.52 50.77
CA THR A 98 -35.49 -60.42 51.94
C THR A 98 -36.95 -60.33 51.52
N LEU A 99 -37.28 -59.58 50.41
CA LEU A 99 -38.64 -59.57 49.88
C LEU A 99 -39.08 -60.90 49.31
N ASN A 100 -38.21 -61.60 48.61
CA ASN A 100 -38.52 -62.93 48.07
C ASN A 100 -38.77 -63.95 49.23
N GLN A 101 -37.98 -63.87 50.30
CA GLN A 101 -38.18 -64.71 51.50
C GLN A 101 -39.53 -64.35 52.19
N LEU A 102 -39.87 -63.12 52.35
CA LEU A 102 -41.12 -62.71 53.05
C LEU A 102 -42.37 -63.06 52.20
N THR A 103 -42.29 -62.98 50.88
CA THR A 103 -43.42 -63.21 49.97
C THR A 103 -43.50 -64.69 49.54
N GLY A 104 -42.50 -65.50 49.87
CA GLY A 104 -42.42 -66.86 49.41
C GLY A 104 -42.32 -66.98 47.87
N SER A 105 -41.80 -65.95 47.18
CA SER A 105 -41.75 -65.88 45.73
C SER A 105 -40.36 -65.59 45.19
N ASN A 106 -40.13 -65.71 43.89
CA ASN A 106 -38.91 -65.30 43.18
C ASN A 106 -39.23 -64.08 42.27
N SER A 107 -40.17 -63.22 42.66
CA SER A 107 -40.64 -62.05 41.84
C SER A 107 -39.65 -60.94 41.78
N PHE A 108 -38.63 -60.89 42.62
CA PHE A 108 -37.57 -59.91 42.69
C PHE A 108 -36.23 -60.48 42.23
N PRO A 109 -35.87 -60.37 40.92
CA PRO A 109 -34.65 -60.94 40.36
C PRO A 109 -33.41 -60.25 40.90
N GLN A 110 -32.29 -60.96 40.97
CA GLN A 110 -30.97 -60.35 41.28
C GLN A 110 -30.53 -59.40 40.17
N LEU A 111 -30.07 -58.24 40.54
CA LEU A 111 -29.57 -57.23 39.64
C LEU A 111 -28.05 -57.32 39.51
N GLN A 112 -27.53 -57.02 38.31
CA GLN A 112 -26.08 -56.87 38.10
C GLN A 112 -25.66 -55.41 38.30
N ASN A 113 -24.48 -55.21 38.82
CA ASN A 113 -23.86 -53.87 38.83
C ASN A 113 -23.67 -53.40 37.39
N GLN A 114 -23.88 -52.12 37.15
CA GLN A 114 -23.68 -51.51 35.82
C GLN A 114 -22.41 -50.67 35.83
N SER A 115 -21.62 -50.81 34.75
CA SER A 115 -20.47 -49.95 34.50
C SER A 115 -20.79 -49.04 33.30
N VAL A 116 -20.74 -47.74 33.54
CA VAL A 116 -21.01 -46.70 32.52
C VAL A 116 -19.70 -46.11 32.06
N GLN A 117 -19.33 -46.27 30.81
CA GLN A 117 -18.15 -45.69 30.21
C GLN A 117 -18.31 -44.17 30.10
N LEU A 118 -17.27 -43.41 30.54
CA LEU A 118 -17.33 -41.96 30.51
C LEU A 118 -16.92 -41.37 29.14
N ASN A 119 -16.09 -42.10 28.39
CA ASN A 119 -15.76 -41.63 27.04
C ASN A 119 -16.98 -41.82 26.12
N PRO A 120 -17.42 -40.75 25.40
CA PRO A 120 -18.59 -40.88 24.55
C PRO A 120 -18.26 -41.75 23.35
N ASP A 121 -18.94 -42.93 23.25
CA ASP A 121 -18.89 -43.81 22.09
C ASP A 121 -20.07 -43.57 21.18
N ASN A 122 -19.84 -43.59 19.86
CA ASN A 122 -20.86 -43.34 18.85
C ASN A 122 -21.68 -42.03 19.10
N PHE A 123 -20.96 -40.99 19.46
CA PHE A 123 -21.54 -39.71 19.87
C PHE A 123 -21.31 -38.63 18.81
N TYR A 124 -22.35 -37.88 18.48
CA TYR A 124 -22.25 -36.69 17.63
C TYR A 124 -22.57 -35.41 18.41
N ASP A 125 -21.90 -34.29 18.05
CA ASP A 125 -22.22 -32.95 18.42
C ASP A 125 -22.18 -32.07 17.17
N ALA A 126 -23.34 -31.55 16.74
CA ALA A 126 -23.49 -30.68 15.61
C ALA A 126 -24.12 -29.34 16.07
N LYS A 127 -23.42 -28.24 15.84
CA LYS A 127 -23.85 -26.93 16.35
C LYS A 127 -23.50 -25.77 15.46
N PHE A 128 -24.35 -24.76 15.49
CA PHE A 128 -24.04 -23.40 15.07
C PHE A 128 -23.55 -22.62 16.28
N ARG A 129 -22.33 -22.08 16.18
CA ARG A 129 -21.75 -21.23 17.20
C ARG A 129 -21.70 -19.79 16.70
N VAL A 130 -22.36 -18.89 17.43
CA VAL A 130 -22.29 -17.44 17.24
C VAL A 130 -21.35 -16.89 18.31
N THR A 131 -20.29 -16.17 17.90
CA THR A 131 -19.36 -15.50 18.83
C THR A 131 -19.36 -14.01 18.58
N GLN A 132 -19.50 -13.19 19.63
CA GLN A 132 -19.54 -11.74 19.57
C GLN A 132 -18.53 -11.15 20.53
N PRO A 133 -17.48 -10.41 20.09
CA PRO A 133 -16.66 -9.62 20.98
C PRO A 133 -17.47 -8.43 21.55
N ILE A 134 -17.53 -8.31 22.87
CA ILE A 134 -18.21 -7.20 23.56
C ILE A 134 -17.20 -6.11 23.92
N LEU A 135 -16.09 -6.51 24.54
CA LEU A 135 -14.98 -5.64 24.87
C LEU A 135 -13.69 -6.28 24.41
N ASN A 136 -13.01 -5.65 23.46
CA ASN A 136 -11.71 -6.09 22.98
C ASN A 136 -10.89 -4.89 22.51
N ALA A 137 -9.96 -4.43 23.36
CA ALA A 137 -9.11 -3.28 23.06
C ALA A 137 -8.17 -3.54 21.88
N GLU A 138 -7.74 -4.80 21.67
CA GLU A 138 -6.89 -5.16 20.53
C GLU A 138 -7.56 -4.89 19.18
N LEU A 139 -8.86 -5.20 19.05
CA LEU A 139 -9.63 -4.91 17.83
C LEU A 139 -9.70 -3.41 17.55
N ASN A 140 -9.88 -2.58 18.60
CA ASN A 140 -9.90 -1.14 18.45
C ASN A 140 -8.56 -0.58 17.96
N TYR A 141 -7.44 -1.01 18.55
CA TYR A 141 -6.11 -0.59 18.09
C TYR A 141 -5.80 -1.13 16.69
N ASN A 142 -6.15 -2.38 16.38
CA ASN A 142 -5.97 -2.95 15.05
C ASN A 142 -6.72 -2.13 13.98
N LYS A 143 -7.98 -1.78 14.22
CA LYS A 143 -8.76 -0.90 13.33
C LYS A 143 -8.08 0.46 13.13
N LYS A 144 -7.57 1.11 14.20
CA LYS A 144 -6.86 2.39 14.11
C LYS A 144 -5.58 2.26 13.28
N ILE A 145 -4.80 1.20 13.51
CA ILE A 145 -3.57 0.92 12.76
C ILE A 145 -3.91 0.74 11.27
N LYS A 146 -4.92 -0.07 10.93
CA LYS A 146 -5.34 -0.28 9.53
C LYS A 146 -5.82 1.01 8.86
N SER A 147 -6.54 1.87 9.60
CA SER A 147 -6.94 3.19 9.08
C SER A 147 -5.72 4.08 8.76
N LYS A 148 -4.75 4.13 9.65
CA LYS A 148 -3.52 4.92 9.43
C LYS A 148 -2.61 4.31 8.36
N GLN A 149 -2.58 2.99 8.20
CA GLN A 149 -1.89 2.31 7.09
C GLN A 149 -2.50 2.70 5.73
N LEU A 150 -3.82 2.84 5.66
CA LEU A 150 -4.50 3.35 4.48
C LEU A 150 -4.07 4.80 4.16
N ASP A 151 -4.00 5.67 5.17
CA ASP A 151 -3.57 7.06 4.97
C ASP A 151 -2.07 7.16 4.63
N LEU A 152 -1.25 6.26 5.18
CA LEU A 152 0.16 6.12 4.80
C LEU A 152 0.30 5.79 3.30
N GLN A 153 -0.48 4.82 2.80
CA GLN A 153 -0.47 4.42 1.39
C GLN A 153 -0.91 5.56 0.47
N LYS A 154 -1.91 6.37 0.86
CA LYS A 154 -2.31 7.57 0.10
C LYS A 154 -1.14 8.56 -0.01
N THR A 155 -0.42 8.77 1.08
CA THR A 155 0.75 9.67 1.11
C THR A 155 1.89 9.11 0.24
N GLU A 156 2.10 7.80 0.22
CA GLU A 156 3.09 7.14 -0.65
C GLU A 156 2.76 7.31 -2.14
N ILE A 157 1.48 7.26 -2.51
CA ILE A 157 1.04 7.54 -3.88
C ILE A 157 1.34 8.99 -4.26
N LEU A 158 1.08 9.96 -3.37
CA LEU A 158 1.38 11.37 -3.64
C LEU A 158 2.89 11.59 -3.82
N LEU A 159 3.69 10.98 -2.96
CA LEU A 159 5.16 11.02 -3.05
C LEU A 159 5.64 10.43 -4.37
N TYR A 160 5.13 9.26 -4.76
CA TYR A 160 5.47 8.62 -6.03
C TYR A 160 5.08 9.47 -7.24
N LYS A 161 3.86 10.03 -7.25
CA LYS A 161 3.39 10.92 -8.33
C LYS A 161 4.31 12.13 -8.50
N ARG A 162 4.75 12.73 -7.39
CA ARG A 162 5.68 13.87 -7.44
C ARG A 162 7.05 13.47 -8.00
N GLU A 163 7.59 12.32 -7.58
CA GLU A 163 8.87 11.83 -8.10
C GLU A 163 8.76 11.49 -9.60
N LEU A 164 7.67 10.85 -10.02
CA LEU A 164 7.41 10.57 -11.43
C LEU A 164 7.35 11.84 -12.28
N VAL A 165 6.69 12.90 -11.80
CA VAL A 165 6.67 14.21 -12.49
C VAL A 165 8.08 14.77 -12.64
N LYS A 166 8.91 14.67 -11.61
CA LYS A 166 10.32 15.09 -11.66
C LYS A 166 11.11 14.24 -12.67
N GLU A 167 10.92 12.93 -12.67
CA GLU A 167 11.59 12.01 -13.60
C GLU A 167 11.19 12.30 -15.05
N ILE A 168 9.89 12.50 -15.33
CA ILE A 168 9.40 12.85 -16.67
C ILE A 168 10.03 14.16 -17.14
N LYS A 169 10.04 15.20 -16.31
CA LYS A 169 10.68 16.49 -16.64
C LYS A 169 12.16 16.30 -16.92
N THR A 170 12.88 15.58 -16.08
CA THR A 170 14.31 15.32 -16.26
C THR A 170 14.59 14.55 -17.54
N ALA A 171 13.81 13.51 -17.82
CA ALA A 171 13.95 12.70 -19.03
C ALA A 171 13.65 13.52 -20.30
N TYR A 172 12.62 14.37 -20.28
CA TYR A 172 12.28 15.27 -21.38
C TYR A 172 13.44 16.24 -21.70
N TYR A 173 13.99 16.92 -20.69
CA TYR A 173 15.11 17.84 -20.90
C TYR A 173 16.39 17.10 -21.30
N ASN A 174 16.63 15.88 -20.84
CA ASN A 174 17.75 15.06 -21.31
C ASN A 174 17.59 14.68 -22.79
N TYR A 175 16.36 14.36 -23.22
CA TYR A 175 16.08 14.12 -24.64
C TYR A 175 16.33 15.39 -25.47
N LEU A 176 15.81 16.57 -25.06
CA LEU A 176 16.08 17.82 -25.73
C LEU A 176 17.57 18.14 -25.84
N LYS A 177 18.32 17.93 -24.77
CA LYS A 177 19.78 18.11 -24.76
C LYS A 177 20.46 17.19 -25.78
N ALA A 178 20.00 15.95 -25.88
CA ALA A 178 20.57 14.97 -26.84
C ALA A 178 20.23 15.36 -28.29
N VAL A 179 19.00 15.83 -28.58
CA VAL A 179 18.61 16.36 -29.90
C VAL A 179 19.51 17.52 -30.30
N ASN A 180 19.66 18.53 -29.41
CA ASN A 180 20.50 19.70 -29.70
C ASN A 180 21.99 19.31 -29.88
N ALA A 181 22.48 18.30 -29.16
CA ALA A 181 23.85 17.82 -29.32
C ALA A 181 24.07 17.24 -30.74
N VAL A 182 23.12 16.49 -31.27
CA VAL A 182 23.18 15.95 -32.64
C VAL A 182 23.23 17.10 -33.67
N GLU A 183 22.38 18.11 -33.52
CA GLU A 183 22.35 19.29 -34.42
C GLU A 183 23.67 20.07 -34.36
N ILE A 184 24.24 20.28 -33.17
CA ILE A 184 25.53 20.94 -32.99
C ILE A 184 26.64 20.16 -33.69
N TYR A 185 26.70 18.85 -33.51
CA TYR A 185 27.72 18.02 -34.17
C TYR A 185 27.56 18.02 -35.70
N HIS A 186 26.32 17.99 -36.24
CA HIS A 186 26.09 18.14 -37.68
C HIS A 186 26.55 19.53 -38.21
N SER A 187 26.33 20.58 -37.44
CA SER A 187 26.82 21.92 -37.78
C SER A 187 28.33 21.98 -37.74
N TYR A 188 28.95 21.35 -36.74
CA TYR A 188 30.42 21.30 -36.64
C TYR A 188 31.06 20.43 -37.74
N LEU A 189 30.41 19.34 -38.18
CA LEU A 189 30.81 18.52 -39.30
C LEU A 189 30.97 19.36 -40.59
N LYS A 190 29.99 20.28 -40.87
CA LYS A 190 30.07 21.19 -42.02
C LYS A 190 31.31 22.05 -41.97
N LEU A 191 31.65 22.57 -40.75
CA LEU A 191 32.83 23.40 -40.57
C LEU A 191 34.13 22.64 -40.78
N VAL A 192 34.27 21.43 -40.21
CA VAL A 192 35.52 20.64 -40.31
C VAL A 192 35.71 20.10 -41.74
N ASN A 193 34.61 19.77 -42.45
CA ASN A 193 34.65 19.37 -43.87
C ASN A 193 35.18 20.52 -44.75
N GLU A 194 34.74 21.75 -44.50
CA GLU A 194 35.27 22.91 -45.21
C GLU A 194 36.74 23.13 -44.90
N GLY A 195 37.15 22.94 -43.63
CA GLY A 195 38.59 22.97 -43.24
C GLY A 195 39.43 21.92 -43.95
N GLU A 196 38.94 20.68 -44.07
CA GLU A 196 39.61 19.63 -44.82
C GLU A 196 39.71 20.01 -46.33
N ARG A 197 38.61 20.52 -46.93
CA ARG A 197 38.62 20.94 -48.32
C ARG A 197 39.66 22.02 -48.60
N VAL A 198 39.80 23.00 -47.70
CA VAL A 198 40.80 24.06 -47.82
C VAL A 198 42.23 23.47 -47.67
N ASN A 199 42.45 22.65 -46.64
CA ASN A 199 43.77 22.02 -46.41
C ASN A 199 44.16 21.10 -47.56
N LYS A 200 43.23 20.37 -48.15
CA LYS A 200 43.47 19.55 -49.34
C LYS A 200 43.96 20.40 -50.53
N LYS A 201 43.28 21.52 -50.84
CA LYS A 201 43.70 22.44 -51.89
C LYS A 201 45.08 23.06 -51.62
N LEU A 202 45.38 23.44 -50.37
CA LEU A 202 46.69 23.95 -50.02
C LEU A 202 47.78 22.92 -50.13
N PHE A 203 47.51 21.68 -49.79
CA PHE A 203 48.42 20.55 -49.97
C PHE A 203 48.69 20.27 -51.46
N ASP A 204 47.62 20.18 -52.29
CA ASP A 204 47.72 19.94 -53.71
C ASP A 204 48.53 21.05 -54.40
N ASN A 205 48.54 22.27 -53.88
CA ASN A 205 49.36 23.39 -54.35
C ASN A 205 50.73 23.53 -53.66
N GLY A 206 51.12 22.52 -52.84
CA GLY A 206 52.43 22.51 -52.18
C GLY A 206 52.62 23.56 -51.07
N LYS A 207 51.52 24.11 -50.53
CA LYS A 207 51.56 25.19 -49.53
C LYS A 207 51.56 24.69 -48.07
N ILE A 208 51.17 23.46 -47.83
CA ILE A 208 51.20 22.80 -46.52
C ILE A 208 51.78 21.38 -46.62
N ASN A 209 52.21 20.84 -45.49
CA ASN A 209 52.69 19.47 -45.42
C ASN A 209 51.57 18.44 -45.29
N ARG A 210 51.86 17.17 -45.57
CA ARG A 210 50.90 16.03 -45.50
C ARG A 210 50.32 15.87 -44.09
N THR A 211 51.06 16.18 -43.05
CA THR A 211 50.62 16.07 -41.65
C THR A 211 49.41 16.98 -41.36
N ALA A 212 49.40 18.19 -41.91
CA ALA A 212 48.27 19.13 -41.75
C ALA A 212 47.00 18.59 -42.42
N LEU A 213 47.14 17.99 -43.61
CA LEU A 213 46.01 17.34 -44.30
C LEU A 213 45.46 16.15 -43.50
N ILE A 214 46.34 15.24 -43.01
CA ILE A 214 45.92 14.10 -42.21
C ILE A 214 45.26 14.53 -40.91
N ARG A 215 45.68 15.60 -40.26
CA ARG A 215 45.04 16.15 -39.07
C ARG A 215 43.60 16.61 -39.35
N SER A 216 43.35 17.29 -40.48
CA SER A 216 42.00 17.70 -40.84
C SER A 216 41.08 16.51 -41.15
N GLN A 217 41.60 15.46 -41.84
CA GLN A 217 40.86 14.21 -42.08
C GLN A 217 40.50 13.47 -40.76
N ASN A 218 41.47 13.41 -39.85
CA ASN A 218 41.20 12.81 -38.52
C ASN A 218 40.15 13.57 -37.74
N GLU A 219 40.10 14.93 -37.85
CA GLU A 219 39.07 15.74 -37.19
C GLU A 219 37.69 15.46 -37.76
N VAL A 220 37.55 15.32 -39.09
CA VAL A 220 36.33 14.91 -39.73
C VAL A 220 35.87 13.54 -39.20
N SER A 221 36.73 12.52 -39.24
CA SER A 221 36.40 11.17 -38.76
C SER A 221 36.00 11.17 -37.26
N LYS A 222 36.63 11.99 -36.43
CA LYS A 222 36.34 12.15 -35.03
C LYS A 222 34.93 12.74 -34.81
N ILE A 223 34.54 13.75 -35.60
CA ILE A 223 33.22 14.35 -35.51
C ILE A 223 32.15 13.39 -36.01
N GLU A 224 32.38 12.62 -37.09
CA GLU A 224 31.47 11.58 -37.56
C GLU A 224 31.24 10.52 -36.48
N ALA A 225 32.27 10.06 -35.79
CA ALA A 225 32.14 9.14 -34.66
C ALA A 225 31.34 9.77 -33.50
N SER A 226 31.54 11.08 -33.24
CA SER A 226 30.79 11.81 -32.22
C SER A 226 29.27 11.92 -32.57
N ILE A 227 28.93 12.10 -33.85
CA ILE A 227 27.55 12.09 -34.34
C ILE A 227 26.90 10.74 -34.06
N VAL A 228 27.56 9.63 -34.41
CA VAL A 228 27.03 8.29 -34.13
C VAL A 228 26.75 8.10 -32.65
N SER A 229 27.68 8.52 -31.77
CA SER A 229 27.50 8.47 -30.33
C SER A 229 26.34 9.34 -29.82
N ALA A 230 26.23 10.57 -30.36
CA ALA A 230 25.15 11.49 -29.98
C ALA A 230 23.76 10.96 -30.41
N VAL A 231 23.65 10.37 -31.60
CA VAL A 231 22.41 9.74 -32.08
C VAL A 231 22.01 8.58 -31.18
N LYS A 232 22.96 7.74 -30.77
CA LYS A 232 22.67 6.62 -29.83
C LYS A 232 22.26 7.14 -28.44
N THR A 233 22.82 8.25 -27.99
CA THR A 233 22.40 8.91 -26.74
C THR A 233 20.99 9.45 -26.87
N GLN A 234 20.63 10.06 -28.01
CA GLN A 234 19.27 10.54 -28.28
C GLN A 234 18.25 9.38 -28.29
N GLU A 235 18.55 8.27 -29.00
CA GLU A 235 17.70 7.07 -29.00
C GLU A 235 17.47 6.53 -27.58
N SER A 236 18.53 6.44 -26.78
CA SER A 236 18.46 5.98 -25.40
C SER A 236 17.59 6.88 -24.52
N ALA A 237 17.72 8.20 -24.68
CA ALA A 237 16.91 9.18 -23.96
C ALA A 237 15.43 9.09 -24.39
N GLN A 238 15.16 8.86 -25.68
CA GLN A 238 13.80 8.64 -26.21
C GLN A 238 13.17 7.39 -25.60
N TYR A 239 13.90 6.28 -25.55
CA TYR A 239 13.39 5.02 -24.98
C TYR A 239 13.06 5.18 -23.50
N TYR A 240 13.91 5.83 -22.73
CA TYR A 240 13.67 6.06 -21.31
C TYR A 240 12.46 6.97 -21.06
N PHE A 241 12.33 8.07 -21.83
CA PHE A 241 11.19 8.96 -21.72
C PHE A 241 9.87 8.24 -22.04
N ASN A 242 9.82 7.48 -23.14
CA ASN A 242 8.63 6.72 -23.54
C ASN A 242 8.29 5.61 -22.54
N PHE A 243 9.30 4.98 -21.91
CA PHE A 243 9.09 4.04 -20.82
C PHE A 243 8.36 4.67 -19.63
N LEU A 244 8.74 5.87 -19.20
CA LEU A 244 8.06 6.58 -18.10
C LEU A 244 6.59 6.86 -18.40
N LEU A 245 6.25 7.07 -19.67
CA LEU A 245 4.89 7.34 -20.16
C LEU A 245 4.11 6.07 -20.50
N ASN A 246 4.71 4.89 -20.34
CA ASN A 246 4.13 3.60 -20.76
C ASN A 246 3.69 3.60 -22.25
N ARG A 247 4.57 4.12 -23.12
CA ARG A 247 4.38 4.19 -24.59
C ARG A 247 5.31 3.21 -25.30
N PRO A 248 5.06 2.87 -26.59
CA PRO A 248 6.05 2.20 -27.42
C PRO A 248 7.38 2.96 -27.39
N LEU A 249 8.50 2.25 -27.16
CA LEU A 249 9.80 2.90 -26.89
C LEU A 249 10.27 3.80 -28.03
N SER A 250 9.91 3.46 -29.28
CA SER A 250 10.30 4.18 -30.50
C SER A 250 9.36 5.34 -30.88
N ASP A 251 8.31 5.60 -30.08
CA ASP A 251 7.38 6.69 -30.39
C ASP A 251 8.11 8.04 -30.46
N SER A 252 7.70 8.87 -31.41
CA SER A 252 8.25 10.21 -31.56
C SER A 252 7.85 11.11 -30.39
N ILE A 253 8.78 11.98 -29.98
CA ILE A 253 8.57 12.98 -28.94
C ILE A 253 8.41 14.34 -29.61
N SER A 254 7.25 14.97 -29.43
CA SER A 254 7.01 16.34 -29.88
C SER A 254 7.68 17.33 -28.93
N ILE A 255 8.35 18.30 -29.50
CA ILE A 255 9.08 19.36 -28.78
C ILE A 255 8.34 20.67 -29.00
N ASP A 256 8.22 21.50 -27.96
CA ASP A 256 7.74 22.88 -28.10
C ASP A 256 8.81 23.73 -28.76
N GLU A 257 8.46 24.50 -29.81
CA GLU A 257 9.40 25.37 -30.53
C GLU A 257 9.90 26.55 -29.68
N ILE A 258 9.12 26.95 -28.69
CA ILE A 258 9.47 28.04 -27.77
C ILE A 258 9.54 27.46 -26.34
N MET A 259 10.74 27.26 -25.87
CA MET A 259 10.96 26.93 -24.46
C MET A 259 10.99 28.24 -23.66
N ASP A 260 9.84 28.65 -23.13
CA ASP A 260 9.81 29.64 -22.09
C ASP A 260 10.53 29.05 -20.87
N LEU A 261 11.81 29.38 -20.75
CA LEU A 261 12.53 29.15 -19.50
C LEU A 261 11.75 29.93 -18.44
N PRO A 262 11.24 29.28 -17.40
CA PRO A 262 10.52 29.99 -16.35
C PRO A 262 11.44 31.10 -15.85
N SER A 263 11.04 32.37 -16.12
CA SER A 263 11.72 33.52 -15.56
C SER A 263 11.77 33.35 -14.06
N GLY A 264 12.95 32.92 -13.57
CA GLY A 264 13.12 32.48 -12.21
C GLY A 264 12.95 33.64 -11.21
N SER A 265 11.73 33.89 -10.81
CA SER A 265 11.54 34.33 -9.45
C SER A 265 11.91 33.10 -8.59
N LEU A 266 13.13 33.11 -8.06
CA LEU A 266 13.57 32.18 -7.04
C LEU A 266 12.53 32.25 -5.91
N LEU A 267 11.57 31.32 -5.94
CA LEU A 267 10.66 31.16 -4.81
C LEU A 267 11.56 30.86 -3.61
N LYS A 268 11.63 31.83 -2.67
CA LYS A 268 12.23 31.57 -1.36
C LYS A 268 11.35 30.58 -0.63
N VAL A 269 11.47 29.30 -0.99
CA VAL A 269 10.87 28.21 -0.23
C VAL A 269 11.80 27.96 0.94
N GLU A 270 11.48 28.51 2.09
CA GLU A 270 12.25 28.30 3.33
C GLU A 270 11.65 27.17 4.17
N ASP A 271 10.43 26.72 3.86
CA ASP A 271 9.67 25.75 4.65
C ASP A 271 9.56 24.39 3.95
N VAL A 272 10.11 23.36 4.59
CA VAL A 272 10.01 21.97 4.15
C VAL A 272 8.94 21.17 4.93
N ASN A 273 8.23 21.79 5.90
CA ASN A 273 7.37 21.08 6.83
C ASN A 273 6.14 20.44 6.17
N ASN A 274 5.72 20.95 5.02
CA ASN A 274 4.59 20.42 4.25
C ASN A 274 4.98 19.34 3.23
N ARG A 275 6.21 18.82 3.31
CA ARG A 275 6.70 17.77 2.40
C ARG A 275 6.07 16.43 2.73
N GLU A 276 5.72 15.68 1.70
CA GLU A 276 5.09 14.35 1.84
C GLU A 276 5.97 13.35 2.59
N GLU A 277 7.30 13.49 2.49
CA GLU A 277 8.25 12.67 3.25
C GLU A 277 8.07 12.85 4.76
N LEU A 278 7.89 14.08 5.23
CA LEU A 278 7.64 14.37 6.65
C LEU A 278 6.22 13.97 7.06
N SER A 279 5.22 14.15 6.17
CA SER A 279 3.86 13.68 6.39
C SER A 279 3.82 12.14 6.56
N LYS A 280 4.56 11.40 5.72
CA LYS A 280 4.73 9.95 5.83
C LYS A 280 5.28 9.54 7.21
N LEU A 281 6.33 10.21 7.68
CA LEU A 281 6.95 9.93 8.99
C LEU A 281 6.02 10.29 10.15
N LYS A 282 5.23 11.37 10.04
CA LYS A 282 4.20 11.73 11.01
C LYS A 282 3.13 10.64 11.14
N ILE A 283 2.66 10.10 10.02
CA ILE A 283 1.71 8.99 10.02
C ILE A 283 2.36 7.72 10.60
N ALA A 284 3.60 7.42 10.24
CA ALA A 284 4.34 6.27 10.78
C ALA A 284 4.50 6.37 12.30
N LYS A 285 4.78 7.56 12.84
CA LYS A 285 4.81 7.81 14.28
C LYS A 285 3.45 7.55 14.93
N ALA A 286 2.37 8.03 14.32
CA ALA A 286 1.01 7.81 14.82
C ALA A 286 0.59 6.32 14.77
N ILE A 287 1.06 5.54 13.79
CA ILE A 287 0.90 4.08 13.75
C ILE A 287 1.64 3.44 14.93
N ASN A 288 2.86 3.87 15.19
CA ASN A 288 3.65 3.32 16.29
C ASN A 288 3.06 3.66 17.69
N GLU A 289 2.43 4.82 17.84
CA GLU A 289 1.66 5.18 19.05
C GLU A 289 0.49 4.21 19.26
N ASP A 290 -0.24 3.84 18.19
CA ASP A 290 -1.31 2.84 18.26
C ASP A 290 -0.74 1.42 18.52
N LEU A 291 0.43 1.08 17.97
CA LEU A 291 1.13 -0.18 18.29
C LEU A 291 1.54 -0.24 19.78
N THR A 292 1.97 0.89 20.35
CA THR A 292 2.23 0.99 21.79
C THR A 292 0.95 0.81 22.59
N GLY A 293 -0.16 1.39 22.15
CA GLY A 293 -1.48 1.17 22.73
C GLY A 293 -1.93 -0.29 22.63
N LEU A 294 -1.70 -0.92 21.48
CA LEU A 294 -1.95 -2.35 21.27
C LEU A 294 -1.08 -3.21 22.23
N ALA A 295 0.19 -2.88 22.40
CA ALA A 295 1.05 -3.59 23.35
C ALA A 295 0.58 -3.44 24.80
N LYS A 296 -0.05 -2.30 25.16
CA LYS A 296 -0.63 -2.04 26.49
C LYS A 296 -2.04 -2.61 26.65
N SER A 297 -2.70 -3.07 25.61
CA SER A 297 -4.09 -3.54 25.65
C SER A 297 -4.29 -4.80 26.52
N HIS A 298 -3.22 -5.54 26.82
CA HIS A 298 -3.26 -6.67 27.76
C HIS A 298 -3.71 -6.27 29.17
N LEU A 299 -3.61 -4.98 29.54
CA LEU A 299 -4.11 -4.45 30.81
C LEU A 299 -5.65 -4.37 30.87
N ILE A 300 -6.32 -4.52 29.71
CA ILE A 300 -7.77 -4.47 29.60
C ILE A 300 -8.27 -5.89 29.34
N PRO A 301 -9.20 -6.42 30.17
CA PRO A 301 -9.77 -7.74 29.93
C PRO A 301 -10.53 -7.78 28.59
N LYS A 302 -10.55 -8.96 27.96
CA LYS A 302 -11.39 -9.25 26.80
C LYS A 302 -12.71 -9.85 27.30
N ILE A 303 -13.83 -9.35 26.81
CA ILE A 303 -15.16 -9.87 27.10
C ILE A 303 -15.80 -10.29 25.78
N GLY A 304 -16.27 -11.52 25.73
CA GLY A 304 -16.99 -12.08 24.60
C GLY A 304 -18.28 -12.76 25.04
N ALA A 305 -19.28 -12.79 24.15
CA ALA A 305 -20.46 -13.62 24.28
C ALA A 305 -20.43 -14.72 23.23
N SER A 306 -20.96 -15.88 23.58
CA SER A 306 -21.15 -17.00 22.67
C SER A 306 -22.52 -17.60 22.83
N LEU A 307 -23.10 -18.06 21.72
CA LEU A 307 -24.35 -18.79 21.69
C LEU A 307 -24.18 -20.00 20.78
N ASP A 308 -24.31 -21.20 21.37
CA ASP A 308 -24.35 -22.46 20.63
C ASP A 308 -25.82 -22.88 20.49
N LEU A 309 -26.19 -23.23 19.29
CA LEU A 309 -27.48 -23.85 18.96
C LEU A 309 -27.16 -25.17 18.26
N GLY A 310 -27.46 -26.29 18.93
CA GLY A 310 -27.02 -27.57 18.43
C GLY A 310 -27.91 -28.73 18.76
N SER A 311 -27.44 -29.91 18.31
CA SER A 311 -27.97 -31.22 18.65
C SER A 311 -26.81 -32.14 18.94
N GLN A 312 -26.91 -32.90 20.03
CA GLN A 312 -25.94 -33.92 20.43
C GLN A 312 -26.63 -35.14 20.94
N ALA A 313 -26.17 -36.30 20.57
CA ALA A 313 -26.69 -37.58 21.07
C ALA A 313 -25.74 -38.75 20.77
N PHE A 314 -26.02 -39.87 21.39
CA PHE A 314 -25.44 -41.14 21.02
C PHE A 314 -26.20 -41.77 19.85
N ASP A 315 -25.58 -42.66 19.12
CA ASP A 315 -26.16 -43.51 18.08
C ASP A 315 -26.95 -42.72 16.99
N PHE A 316 -26.57 -41.48 16.72
CA PHE A 316 -27.24 -40.59 15.77
C PHE A 316 -28.73 -40.35 16.06
N GLU A 317 -29.18 -40.53 17.30
CA GLU A 317 -30.55 -40.33 17.69
C GLU A 317 -30.92 -38.82 17.70
N VAL A 318 -31.59 -38.35 16.66
CA VAL A 318 -32.08 -36.97 16.58
C VAL A 318 -33.47 -36.90 17.22
N LYS A 319 -33.49 -36.73 18.54
CA LYS A 319 -34.74 -36.57 19.34
C LYS A 319 -34.92 -35.11 19.75
N LYS A 320 -36.11 -34.79 20.27
CA LYS A 320 -36.37 -33.43 20.83
C LYS A 320 -35.42 -33.10 21.97
N GLN A 321 -35.03 -34.08 22.77
CA GLN A 321 -34.10 -33.97 23.90
C GLN A 321 -32.64 -33.81 23.46
N SER A 322 -32.26 -34.15 22.19
CA SER A 322 -30.92 -33.96 21.66
C SER A 322 -30.58 -32.50 21.36
N ARG A 323 -31.61 -31.68 21.21
CA ARG A 323 -31.44 -30.24 20.88
C ARG A 323 -31.11 -29.44 22.13
N TYR A 324 -30.14 -28.55 21.99
CA TYR A 324 -29.73 -27.68 23.08
C TYR A 324 -29.37 -26.29 22.61
N TYR A 325 -29.39 -25.35 23.52
CA TYR A 325 -28.73 -24.07 23.39
C TYR A 325 -27.81 -23.86 24.58
N LEU A 326 -26.68 -23.18 24.33
CA LEU A 326 -25.74 -22.79 25.37
C LEU A 326 -25.33 -21.35 25.16
N PHE A 327 -25.78 -20.46 26.03
CA PHE A 327 -25.32 -19.08 26.06
C PHE A 327 -24.27 -18.89 27.13
N GLY A 328 -23.16 -18.22 26.76
CA GLY A 328 -22.06 -17.96 27.67
C GLY A 328 -21.49 -16.57 27.48
N ILE A 329 -21.02 -15.97 28.56
CA ILE A 329 -20.19 -14.78 28.57
C ILE A 329 -18.83 -15.20 29.13
N SER A 330 -17.77 -14.91 28.38
CA SER A 330 -16.40 -15.19 28.77
C SER A 330 -15.66 -13.91 29.07
N LEU A 331 -14.86 -13.90 30.12
CA LEU A 331 -13.89 -12.87 30.43
C LEU A 331 -12.51 -13.52 30.44
N GLU A 332 -11.61 -12.99 29.60
CA GLU A 332 -10.22 -13.42 29.53
C GLU A 332 -9.32 -12.23 29.91
N TRP A 333 -8.46 -12.45 30.91
CA TRP A 333 -7.52 -11.44 31.37
C TRP A 333 -6.16 -12.05 31.71
N ASN A 334 -5.15 -11.66 30.95
CA ASN A 334 -3.78 -12.09 31.19
C ASN A 334 -3.14 -11.21 32.27
N LEU A 335 -3.18 -11.66 33.53
CA LEU A 335 -2.69 -10.88 34.65
C LEU A 335 -1.15 -10.84 34.76
N PHE A 336 -0.48 -11.89 34.31
CA PHE A 336 0.97 -11.99 34.39
C PHE A 336 1.60 -12.80 33.25
N THR A 337 2.62 -12.26 32.61
CA THR A 337 3.25 -12.82 31.40
C THR A 337 4.78 -12.90 31.52
N PHE A 338 5.34 -12.94 32.75
CA PHE A 338 6.77 -13.06 33.02
C PHE A 338 7.63 -12.03 32.27
N GLY A 339 7.13 -10.79 32.13
CA GLY A 339 7.85 -9.68 31.49
C GLY A 339 7.69 -9.58 29.97
N ARG A 340 7.04 -10.54 29.28
CA ARG A 340 6.83 -10.51 27.84
C ARG A 340 6.20 -9.18 27.39
N ASP A 341 5.11 -8.77 28.00
CA ASP A 341 4.39 -7.56 27.62
C ASP A 341 5.17 -6.28 27.95
N LYS A 342 5.93 -6.29 29.06
CA LYS A 342 6.88 -5.20 29.36
C LYS A 342 7.93 -5.01 28.27
N TYR A 343 8.52 -6.10 27.76
CA TYR A 343 9.51 -6.01 26.70
C TYR A 343 8.88 -5.60 25.35
N ARG A 344 7.65 -6.05 25.07
CA ARG A 344 6.90 -5.62 23.90
C ARG A 344 6.63 -4.11 23.91
N ILE A 345 6.24 -3.54 25.05
CA ILE A 345 6.08 -2.09 25.20
C ILE A 345 7.42 -1.37 25.01
N LYS A 346 8.52 -1.89 25.57
CA LYS A 346 9.85 -1.29 25.38
C LYS A 346 10.29 -1.30 23.92
N GLN A 347 9.98 -2.35 23.16
CA GLN A 347 10.24 -2.40 21.72
C GLN A 347 9.52 -1.26 21.00
N THR A 348 8.22 -1.07 21.22
CA THR A 348 7.46 0.00 20.54
C THR A 348 7.94 1.40 20.95
N ILE A 349 8.44 1.59 22.17
CA ILE A 349 9.05 2.85 22.60
C ILE A 349 10.39 3.08 21.87
N SER A 350 11.21 2.04 21.71
CA SER A 350 12.46 2.13 20.96
C SER A 350 12.20 2.45 19.47
N ASP A 351 11.17 1.83 18.88
CA ASP A 351 10.72 2.15 17.50
C ASP A 351 10.28 3.62 17.40
N GLN A 352 9.59 4.16 18.42
CA GLN A 352 9.19 5.56 18.45
C GLN A 352 10.39 6.51 18.46
N HIS A 353 11.43 6.20 19.23
CA HIS A 353 12.68 6.97 19.23
C HIS A 353 13.37 6.89 17.85
N ALA A 354 13.42 5.70 17.24
CA ALA A 354 13.99 5.52 15.90
C ALA A 354 13.24 6.33 14.83
N ILE A 355 11.91 6.34 14.88
CA ILE A 355 11.08 7.16 13.95
C ILE A 355 11.34 8.66 14.18
N SER A 356 11.45 9.11 15.44
CA SER A 356 11.75 10.51 15.76
C SER A 356 13.12 10.93 15.20
N SER A 357 14.17 10.14 15.47
CA SER A 357 15.51 10.41 14.92
C SER A 357 15.53 10.42 13.39
N LYS A 358 14.76 9.50 12.74
CA LYS A 358 14.61 9.49 11.29
C LYS A 358 13.90 10.73 10.78
N THR A 359 12.93 11.26 11.52
CA THR A 359 12.21 12.49 11.16
C THR A 359 13.15 13.69 11.15
N ASP A 360 13.97 13.83 12.20
CA ASP A 360 14.96 14.90 12.31
C ASP A 360 16.01 14.80 11.19
N TYR A 361 16.48 13.60 10.90
CA TYR A 361 17.43 13.35 9.80
C TYR A 361 16.84 13.74 8.44
N VAL A 362 15.62 13.29 8.11
CA VAL A 362 14.97 13.59 6.83
C VAL A 362 14.69 15.09 6.70
N GLN A 363 14.30 15.75 7.79
CA GLN A 363 14.09 17.21 7.78
C GLN A 363 15.39 17.94 7.44
N GLN A 364 16.51 17.58 8.06
CA GLN A 364 17.82 18.16 7.74
C GLN A 364 18.27 17.84 6.31
N GLN A 365 18.02 16.62 5.83
CA GLN A 365 18.31 16.22 4.46
C GLN A 365 17.55 17.10 3.45
N LEU A 366 16.25 17.30 3.64
CA LEU A 366 15.42 18.13 2.77
C LEU A 366 15.88 19.60 2.76
N LEU A 367 16.23 20.15 3.93
CA LEU A 367 16.80 21.52 4.03
C LEU A 367 18.15 21.62 3.30
N THR A 368 19.00 20.60 3.44
CA THR A 368 20.30 20.56 2.76
C THR A 368 20.13 20.48 1.24
N GLU A 369 19.25 19.59 0.76
CA GLU A 369 18.93 19.50 -0.68
C GLU A 369 18.40 20.82 -1.22
N LEU A 370 17.51 21.50 -0.49
CA LEU A 370 16.98 22.78 -0.89
C LEU A 370 18.09 23.83 -1.06
N LYS A 371 18.97 23.95 -0.07
CA LYS A 371 20.11 24.89 -0.12
C LYS A 371 21.09 24.58 -1.24
N VAL A 372 21.44 23.30 -1.44
CA VAL A 372 22.32 22.87 -2.54
C VAL A 372 21.71 23.23 -3.90
N ARG A 373 20.42 22.97 -4.08
CA ARG A 373 19.72 23.32 -5.34
C ARG A 373 19.65 24.83 -5.55
N GLN A 374 19.40 25.63 -4.51
CA GLN A 374 19.43 27.10 -4.59
C GLN A 374 20.81 27.61 -5.00
N ALA A 375 21.89 27.07 -4.40
CA ALA A 375 23.25 27.44 -4.77
C ALA A 375 23.58 27.09 -6.24
N ASN A 376 23.17 25.89 -6.71
CA ASN A 376 23.39 25.47 -8.10
C ASN A 376 22.57 26.27 -9.13
N MET A 377 21.48 26.93 -8.73
CA MET A 377 20.69 27.82 -9.60
C MET A 377 21.28 29.22 -9.71
N GLN A 378 22.15 29.61 -8.78
CA GLN A 378 22.80 30.93 -8.76
C GLN A 378 24.16 30.93 -9.50
N SER A 379 24.71 29.74 -9.80
CA SER A 379 25.94 29.54 -10.59
C SER A 379 25.64 29.44 -12.08
#